data_5779bccfa38037af764ae8fe91dc22f1
#
_entry.id   5779bccfa38037af764ae8fe91dc22f1
#
_cell.length_a   1.000
_cell.length_b   1.000
_cell.length_c   1.000
_cell.angle_alpha   90.00
_cell.angle_beta   90.00
_cell.angle_gamma   90.00
#
_symmetry.space_group_name_H-M   'P 1'
#
loop_
_entity.id
_entity.type
_entity.pdbx_description
1 polymer ?
#
loop_
_entity_poly.entity_id
_entity_poly.type
_entity_poly.pdbx_seq_one_letter_code
_entity_poly.pdbx_strand_id
1 'polypeptide(L)'
;MSKAKTIFDSMVFRGLVPDVVSYSSLLNGYCKSLKIDEAMDLFNEITRKGLKPNVVTYNTMIQGLFRVGRCGDARKLFDEMHGKGQMPDQLTYGIILKGLCSNHQIEEALSLFHLMCDSKLNMDIVVYNILIDGASKCGKLDIAKALFKDLTNKGLHPSARTYNVMIGGLCREGLVGDAKDLFLKMEESGCPPNNVTYNVLLQGYLKNKHNDDVEMLLHEMDGRCYSLDATTLALLLNQIAAGLLHNTLLEMISKLVPKELMDSP
;
A
#
# COMPACT_ATOMS: atom_id res chain seq x y z
N MET A 1 6.39 -19.18 12.70
CA MET A 1 6.26 -18.72 14.10
C MET A 1 6.73 -19.76 15.12
N SER A 2 6.35 -21.05 15.04
CA SER A 2 6.79 -22.06 16.03
C SER A 2 8.29 -22.06 16.28
N LYS A 3 9.12 -22.14 15.21
CA LYS A 3 10.59 -22.13 15.33
C LYS A 3 11.14 -20.87 16.03
N ALA A 4 10.61 -19.68 15.73
CA ALA A 4 11.08 -18.44 16.35
C ALA A 4 10.77 -18.42 17.86
N LYS A 5 9.57 -18.85 18.24
CA LYS A 5 9.21 -18.99 19.65
C LYS A 5 10.08 -20.01 20.37
N THR A 6 10.32 -21.18 19.77
CA THR A 6 11.20 -22.20 20.35
C THR A 6 12.62 -21.68 20.59
N ILE A 7 13.17 -20.90 19.66
CA ILE A 7 14.49 -20.25 19.84
C ILE A 7 14.44 -19.26 21.00
N PHE A 8 13.41 -18.40 21.06
CA PHE A 8 13.25 -17.44 22.13
C PHE A 8 13.11 -18.10 23.50
N ASP A 9 12.28 -19.15 23.61
CA ASP A 9 12.10 -19.91 24.84
C ASP A 9 13.41 -20.64 25.24
N SER A 10 14.19 -21.13 24.27
CA SER A 10 15.49 -21.75 24.53
C SER A 10 16.55 -20.75 25.02
N MET A 11 16.49 -19.49 24.56
CA MET A 11 17.35 -18.42 25.12
C MET A 11 17.05 -18.21 26.60
N VAL A 12 15.77 -18.08 26.95
CA VAL A 12 15.34 -17.91 28.34
C VAL A 12 15.74 -19.11 29.20
N PHE A 13 15.53 -20.33 28.70
CA PHE A 13 15.90 -21.57 29.39
C PHE A 13 17.41 -21.70 29.66
N ARG A 14 18.24 -21.16 28.77
CA ARG A 14 19.71 -21.09 28.92
C ARG A 14 20.18 -19.93 29.82
N GLY A 15 19.29 -19.23 30.49
CA GLY A 15 19.61 -18.09 31.34
C GLY A 15 20.00 -16.81 30.61
N LEU A 16 19.81 -16.74 29.29
CA LEU A 16 19.99 -15.51 28.54
C LEU A 16 18.76 -14.60 28.73
N VAL A 17 19.00 -13.34 29.03
CA VAL A 17 17.93 -12.36 29.22
C VAL A 17 17.59 -11.71 27.87
N PRO A 18 16.39 -11.97 27.31
CA PRO A 18 15.96 -11.30 26.08
C PRO A 18 15.83 -9.78 26.29
N ASP A 19 16.32 -9.04 25.34
CA ASP A 19 16.22 -7.57 25.28
C ASP A 19 15.00 -7.12 24.47
N VAL A 20 14.76 -5.81 24.39
CA VAL A 20 13.65 -5.21 23.61
C VAL A 20 13.72 -5.60 22.14
N VAL A 21 14.91 -5.81 21.56
CA VAL A 21 15.09 -6.20 20.16
C VAL A 21 14.61 -7.63 19.93
N SER A 22 14.95 -8.54 20.84
CA SER A 22 14.50 -9.94 20.81
C SER A 22 12.98 -10.04 20.89
N TYR A 23 12.36 -9.28 21.80
CA TYR A 23 10.91 -9.17 21.92
C TYR A 23 10.27 -8.56 20.66
N SER A 24 10.80 -7.46 20.13
CA SER A 24 10.27 -6.79 18.94
C SER A 24 10.33 -7.70 17.69
N SER A 25 11.38 -8.52 17.59
CA SER A 25 11.50 -9.48 16.49
C SER A 25 10.41 -10.57 16.57
N LEU A 26 10.13 -11.09 17.77
CA LEU A 26 9.08 -12.08 17.98
C LEU A 26 7.68 -11.46 17.77
N LEU A 27 7.46 -10.24 18.27
CA LEU A 27 6.24 -9.46 18.03
C LEU A 27 5.95 -9.29 16.54
N ASN A 28 6.96 -8.88 15.75
CA ASN A 28 6.81 -8.73 14.30
C ASN A 28 6.39 -10.04 13.64
N GLY A 29 6.93 -11.16 14.10
CA GLY A 29 6.54 -12.48 13.62
C GLY A 29 5.07 -12.82 13.96
N TYR A 30 4.60 -12.55 15.18
CA TYR A 30 3.19 -12.73 15.55
C TYR A 30 2.26 -11.82 14.75
N CYS A 31 2.58 -10.53 14.62
CA CYS A 31 1.82 -9.58 13.81
C CYS A 31 1.74 -9.99 12.33
N LYS A 32 2.84 -10.48 11.73
CA LYS A 32 2.85 -10.98 10.35
C LYS A 32 2.01 -12.24 10.17
N SER A 33 1.92 -13.07 11.21
CA SER A 33 1.10 -14.30 11.21
C SER A 33 -0.34 -14.05 11.65
N LEU A 34 -0.76 -12.80 11.79
CA LEU A 34 -2.09 -12.36 12.24
C LEU A 34 -2.49 -12.88 13.63
N LYS A 35 -1.51 -13.27 14.44
CA LYS A 35 -1.69 -13.73 15.83
C LYS A 35 -1.57 -12.55 16.78
N ILE A 36 -2.58 -11.67 16.71
CA ILE A 36 -2.48 -10.37 17.38
C ILE A 36 -2.65 -10.45 18.89
N ASP A 37 -3.42 -11.40 19.40
CA ASP A 37 -3.63 -11.54 20.85
C ASP A 37 -2.34 -12.05 21.51
N GLU A 38 -1.65 -13.02 20.91
CA GLU A 38 -0.33 -13.47 21.37
C GLU A 38 0.72 -12.36 21.29
N ALA A 39 0.60 -11.48 20.27
CA ALA A 39 1.47 -10.30 20.17
C ALA A 39 1.18 -9.30 21.29
N MET A 40 -0.10 -9.05 21.65
CA MET A 40 -0.48 -8.18 22.76
C MET A 40 0.00 -8.72 24.11
N ASP A 41 -0.13 -10.02 24.34
CA ASP A 41 0.37 -10.65 25.56
C ASP A 41 1.88 -10.46 25.69
N LEU A 42 2.61 -10.66 24.59
CA LEU A 42 4.06 -10.48 24.55
C LEU A 42 4.45 -9.00 24.75
N PHE A 43 3.70 -8.06 24.18
CA PHE A 43 3.91 -6.62 24.37
C PHE A 43 3.71 -6.23 25.85
N ASN A 44 2.68 -6.75 26.48
CA ASN A 44 2.42 -6.53 27.91
C ASN A 44 3.51 -7.17 28.80
N GLU A 45 4.08 -8.31 28.35
CA GLU A 45 5.19 -8.98 29.07
C GLU A 45 6.45 -8.09 29.08
N ILE A 46 6.78 -7.38 27.99
CA ILE A 46 7.91 -6.44 27.93
C ILE A 46 7.83 -5.46 29.12
N THR A 47 6.66 -4.84 29.29
CA THR A 47 6.44 -3.86 30.36
C THR A 47 6.47 -4.50 31.76
N ARG A 48 5.88 -5.69 31.92
CA ARG A 48 5.92 -6.45 33.20
C ARG A 48 7.34 -6.84 33.63
N LYS A 49 8.24 -7.09 32.67
CA LYS A 49 9.66 -7.38 32.94
C LYS A 49 10.51 -6.14 33.15
N GLY A 50 9.91 -4.94 33.23
CA GLY A 50 10.61 -3.68 33.44
C GLY A 50 11.36 -3.17 32.22
N LEU A 51 11.20 -3.84 31.05
CA LEU A 51 11.72 -3.34 29.79
C LEU A 51 10.83 -2.23 29.25
N LYS A 52 11.42 -1.26 28.54
CA LYS A 52 10.66 -0.14 27.96
C LYS A 52 10.47 -0.40 26.46
N PRO A 53 9.22 -0.58 25.97
CA PRO A 53 8.94 -0.58 24.55
C PRO A 53 9.48 0.69 23.90
N ASN A 54 10.12 0.57 22.76
CA ASN A 54 10.62 1.69 21.97
C ASN A 54 9.71 1.98 20.78
N VAL A 55 10.01 3.03 20.02
CA VAL A 55 9.24 3.43 18.81
C VAL A 55 9.03 2.25 17.86
N VAL A 56 10.04 1.41 17.64
CA VAL A 56 9.94 0.23 16.75
C VAL A 56 8.94 -0.80 17.31
N THR A 57 8.93 -1.01 18.63
CA THR A 57 8.00 -1.94 19.30
C THR A 57 6.56 -1.45 19.13
N TYR A 58 6.30 -0.15 19.40
CA TYR A 58 4.99 0.46 19.21
C TYR A 58 4.55 0.41 17.75
N ASN A 59 5.40 0.81 16.82
CA ASN A 59 5.11 0.79 15.37
C ASN A 59 4.74 -0.61 14.88
N THR A 60 5.43 -1.65 15.38
CA THR A 60 5.15 -3.05 15.03
C THR A 60 3.76 -3.47 15.50
N MET A 61 3.39 -3.14 16.76
CA MET A 61 2.08 -3.46 17.31
C MET A 61 0.95 -2.68 16.65
N ILE A 62 1.12 -1.36 16.48
CA ILE A 62 0.13 -0.50 15.79
C ILE A 62 -0.14 -1.04 14.38
N GLN A 63 0.91 -1.37 13.63
CA GLN A 63 0.76 -1.95 12.30
C GLN A 63 0.04 -3.30 12.32
N GLY A 64 0.36 -4.17 13.30
CA GLY A 64 -0.29 -5.46 13.50
C GLY A 64 -1.79 -5.31 13.79
N LEU A 65 -2.16 -4.39 14.68
CA LEU A 65 -3.54 -4.10 15.04
C LEU A 65 -4.37 -3.59 13.84
N PHE A 66 -3.82 -2.66 13.05
CA PHE A 66 -4.48 -2.21 11.83
C PHE A 66 -4.69 -3.33 10.80
N ARG A 67 -3.74 -4.27 10.68
CA ARG A 67 -3.87 -5.42 9.74
C ARG A 67 -5.06 -6.33 10.05
N VAL A 68 -5.44 -6.42 11.31
CA VAL A 68 -6.60 -7.23 11.74
C VAL A 68 -7.86 -6.38 12.00
N GLY A 69 -7.85 -5.10 11.63
CA GLY A 69 -8.99 -4.20 11.75
C GLY A 69 -9.23 -3.67 13.16
N ARG A 70 -8.33 -3.89 14.12
CA ARG A 70 -8.44 -3.39 15.49
C ARG A 70 -7.99 -1.93 15.61
N CYS A 71 -8.64 -1.05 14.85
CA CYS A 71 -8.26 0.36 14.73
C CYS A 71 -8.32 1.12 16.06
N GLY A 72 -9.35 0.83 16.89
CA GLY A 72 -9.50 1.45 18.21
C GLY A 72 -8.33 1.13 19.16
N ASP A 73 -7.84 -0.12 19.13
CA ASP A 73 -6.70 -0.52 19.96
C ASP A 73 -5.38 0.04 19.42
N ALA A 74 -5.24 0.13 18.08
CA ALA A 74 -4.08 0.78 17.46
C ALA A 74 -3.97 2.25 17.90
N ARG A 75 -5.11 2.95 17.97
CA ARG A 75 -5.18 4.34 18.40
C ARG A 75 -4.81 4.51 19.87
N LYS A 76 -5.40 3.67 20.75
CA LYS A 76 -5.03 3.67 22.18
C LYS A 76 -3.53 3.45 22.40
N LEU A 77 -2.94 2.56 21.60
CA LEU A 77 -1.52 2.26 21.68
C LEU A 77 -0.65 3.44 21.20
N PHE A 78 -1.12 4.18 20.20
CA PHE A 78 -0.48 5.42 19.77
C PHE A 78 -0.53 6.51 20.85
N ASP A 79 -1.66 6.67 21.51
CA ASP A 79 -1.83 7.62 22.63
C ASP A 79 -0.94 7.22 23.81
N GLU A 80 -0.87 5.91 24.12
CA GLU A 80 0.00 5.36 25.16
C GLU A 80 1.48 5.64 24.86
N MET A 81 1.90 5.47 23.60
CA MET A 81 3.27 5.75 23.14
C MET A 81 3.69 7.18 23.52
N HIS A 82 2.83 8.16 23.27
CA HIS A 82 3.02 9.55 23.67
C HIS A 82 3.13 9.70 25.20
N GLY A 83 2.19 9.13 25.92
CA GLY A 83 2.16 9.19 27.40
C GLY A 83 3.38 8.54 28.07
N LYS A 84 4.04 7.60 27.40
CA LYS A 84 5.29 6.95 27.84
C LYS A 84 6.56 7.66 27.38
N GLY A 85 6.44 8.86 26.76
CA GLY A 85 7.56 9.66 26.30
C GLY A 85 8.25 9.10 25.04
N GLN A 86 7.59 8.18 24.33
CA GLN A 86 8.07 7.72 23.02
C GLN A 86 7.47 8.63 21.95
N MET A 87 8.31 9.47 21.35
CA MET A 87 7.84 10.44 20.34
C MET A 87 7.61 9.74 19.00
N PRO A 88 6.40 9.85 18.41
CA PRO A 88 6.13 9.35 17.08
C PRO A 88 7.04 10.01 16.05
N ASP A 89 7.59 9.21 15.18
CA ASP A 89 8.38 9.63 14.04
C ASP A 89 7.53 9.65 12.74
N GLN A 90 8.14 10.05 11.63
CA GLN A 90 7.49 10.08 10.33
C GLN A 90 6.98 8.68 9.91
N LEU A 91 7.70 7.63 10.27
CA LEU A 91 7.28 6.25 10.01
C LEU A 91 6.03 5.89 10.82
N THR A 92 5.95 6.31 12.09
CA THR A 92 4.77 6.10 12.95
C THR A 92 3.52 6.71 12.32
N TYR A 93 3.59 7.98 11.91
CA TYR A 93 2.47 8.65 11.25
C TYR A 93 2.10 7.97 9.93
N GLY A 94 3.08 7.57 9.12
CA GLY A 94 2.84 6.82 7.89
C GLY A 94 2.12 5.48 8.13
N ILE A 95 2.48 4.76 9.19
CA ILE A 95 1.81 3.50 9.58
C ILE A 95 0.35 3.75 9.95
N ILE A 96 0.07 4.80 10.74
CA ILE A 96 -1.28 5.13 11.19
C ILE A 96 -2.13 5.58 10.01
N LEU A 97 -1.66 6.52 9.20
CA LEU A 97 -2.38 6.98 8.01
C LEU A 97 -2.71 5.82 7.06
N LYS A 98 -1.72 4.97 6.78
CA LYS A 98 -1.93 3.77 5.95
C LYS A 98 -2.92 2.80 6.59
N GLY A 99 -2.83 2.60 7.89
CA GLY A 99 -3.74 1.75 8.66
C GLY A 99 -5.19 2.25 8.58
N LEU A 100 -5.41 3.54 8.84
CA LEU A 100 -6.71 4.18 8.75
C LEU A 100 -7.30 4.08 7.34
N CYS A 101 -6.51 4.43 6.31
CA CYS A 101 -6.93 4.32 4.91
C CYS A 101 -7.29 2.89 4.51
N SER A 102 -6.49 1.89 4.94
CA SER A 102 -6.75 0.48 4.64
C SER A 102 -8.00 -0.08 5.31
N ASN A 103 -8.45 0.54 6.40
CA ASN A 103 -9.67 0.21 7.14
C ASN A 103 -10.84 1.17 6.81
N HIS A 104 -10.79 1.87 5.68
CA HIS A 104 -11.83 2.78 5.20
C HIS A 104 -12.15 3.96 6.15
N GLN A 105 -11.21 4.34 7.02
CA GLN A 105 -11.35 5.46 7.96
C GLN A 105 -10.68 6.73 7.41
N ILE A 106 -11.06 7.14 6.20
CA ILE A 106 -10.40 8.26 5.49
C ILE A 106 -10.57 9.59 6.20
N GLU A 107 -11.71 9.86 6.81
CA GLU A 107 -11.98 11.14 7.51
C GLU A 107 -11.03 11.32 8.70
N GLU A 108 -10.74 10.22 9.41
CA GLU A 108 -9.80 10.24 10.51
C GLU A 108 -8.35 10.39 10.04
N ALA A 109 -8.01 9.75 8.90
CA ALA A 109 -6.70 9.92 8.27
C ALA A 109 -6.48 11.38 7.85
N LEU A 110 -7.50 12.04 7.30
CA LEU A 110 -7.43 13.46 6.94
C LEU A 110 -7.32 14.38 8.16
N SER A 111 -8.07 14.08 9.23
CA SER A 111 -7.96 14.82 10.49
C SER A 111 -6.53 14.75 11.06
N LEU A 112 -5.92 13.54 11.06
CA LEU A 112 -4.53 13.37 11.48
C LEU A 112 -3.56 14.13 10.54
N PHE A 113 -3.78 14.08 9.24
CA PHE A 113 -2.97 14.81 8.26
C PHE A 113 -3.00 16.33 8.51
N HIS A 114 -4.17 16.91 8.79
CA HIS A 114 -4.29 18.32 9.13
C HIS A 114 -3.51 18.67 10.40
N LEU A 115 -3.64 17.85 11.47
CA LEU A 115 -2.86 18.03 12.70
C LEU A 115 -1.34 17.96 12.45
N MET A 116 -0.90 17.07 11.57
CA MET A 116 0.51 16.98 11.17
C MET A 116 0.97 18.25 10.46
N CYS A 117 0.13 18.80 9.54
CA CYS A 117 0.42 20.06 8.85
C CYS A 117 0.53 21.23 9.83
N ASP A 118 -0.41 21.33 10.79
CA ASP A 118 -0.40 22.40 11.82
C ASP A 118 0.81 22.32 12.74
N SER A 119 1.29 21.11 13.01
CA SER A 119 2.49 20.84 13.80
C SER A 119 3.79 21.04 13.02
N LYS A 120 3.73 21.56 11.78
CA LYS A 120 4.87 21.78 10.88
C LYS A 120 5.72 20.53 10.64
N LEU A 121 5.13 19.35 10.76
CA LEU A 121 5.79 18.11 10.36
C LEU A 121 6.01 18.13 8.84
N ASN A 122 7.18 17.70 8.41
CA ASN A 122 7.49 17.68 6.98
C ASN A 122 6.64 16.62 6.25
N MET A 123 5.72 17.08 5.42
CA MET A 123 4.87 16.22 4.59
C MET A 123 5.63 15.86 3.31
N ASP A 124 6.00 14.60 3.20
CA ASP A 124 6.64 14.10 1.99
C ASP A 124 5.62 13.49 1.01
N ILE A 125 6.09 13.14 -0.17
CA ILE A 125 5.29 12.50 -1.21
C ILE A 125 4.69 11.15 -0.77
N VAL A 126 5.29 10.47 0.21
CA VAL A 126 4.81 9.18 0.69
C VAL A 126 3.50 9.36 1.44
N VAL A 127 3.40 10.39 2.28
CA VAL A 127 2.16 10.75 3.01
C VAL A 127 1.04 11.05 2.03
N TYR A 128 1.30 11.89 1.01
CA TYR A 128 0.33 12.19 -0.02
C TYR A 128 -0.14 10.94 -0.78
N ASN A 129 0.79 10.07 -1.19
CA ASN A 129 0.46 8.83 -1.89
C ASN A 129 -0.43 7.89 -1.04
N ILE A 130 -0.20 7.82 0.27
CA ILE A 130 -1.04 7.03 1.19
C ILE A 130 -2.46 7.59 1.21
N LEU A 131 -2.60 8.91 1.35
CA LEU A 131 -3.92 9.56 1.44
C LEU A 131 -4.67 9.54 0.11
N ILE A 132 -4.00 9.80 -1.02
CA ILE A 132 -4.58 9.73 -2.35
C ILE A 132 -5.10 8.31 -2.64
N ASP A 133 -4.29 7.28 -2.34
CA ASP A 133 -4.70 5.88 -2.51
C ASP A 133 -5.88 5.53 -1.58
N GLY A 134 -5.81 5.96 -0.31
CA GLY A 134 -6.87 5.75 0.66
C GLY A 134 -8.19 6.40 0.25
N ALA A 135 -8.15 7.68 -0.13
CA ALA A 135 -9.32 8.42 -0.61
C ALA A 135 -9.92 7.77 -1.86
N SER A 136 -9.07 7.40 -2.83
CA SER A 136 -9.53 6.73 -4.06
C SER A 136 -10.16 5.36 -3.79
N LYS A 137 -9.65 4.58 -2.83
CA LYS A 137 -10.22 3.28 -2.45
C LYS A 137 -11.54 3.40 -1.68
N CYS A 138 -11.75 4.53 -1.02
CA CYS A 138 -12.99 4.84 -0.31
C CYS A 138 -14.06 5.52 -1.21
N GLY A 139 -13.85 5.62 -2.52
CA GLY A 139 -14.75 6.31 -3.44
C GLY A 139 -14.77 7.85 -3.27
N LYS A 140 -13.78 8.41 -2.57
CA LYS A 140 -13.65 9.85 -2.31
C LYS A 140 -12.70 10.49 -3.32
N LEU A 141 -13.02 10.35 -4.60
CA LEU A 141 -12.13 10.79 -5.68
C LEU A 141 -11.88 12.31 -5.67
N ASP A 142 -12.85 13.12 -5.27
CA ASP A 142 -12.69 14.56 -5.15
C ASP A 142 -11.60 14.93 -4.13
N ILE A 143 -11.55 14.21 -3.02
CA ILE A 143 -10.49 14.36 -2.01
C ILE A 143 -9.14 13.95 -2.61
N ALA A 144 -9.09 12.84 -3.34
CA ALA A 144 -7.85 12.39 -3.99
C ALA A 144 -7.34 13.43 -5.01
N LYS A 145 -8.23 14.01 -5.83
CA LYS A 145 -7.91 15.08 -6.77
C LYS A 145 -7.41 16.35 -6.05
N ALA A 146 -8.05 16.72 -4.93
CA ALA A 146 -7.63 17.86 -4.12
C ALA A 146 -6.24 17.66 -3.50
N LEU A 147 -5.96 16.47 -2.96
CA LEU A 147 -4.64 16.10 -2.41
C LEU A 147 -3.55 16.09 -3.49
N PHE A 148 -3.85 15.58 -4.69
CA PHE A 148 -2.93 15.59 -5.81
C PHE A 148 -2.57 17.03 -6.23
N LYS A 149 -3.56 17.93 -6.25
CA LYS A 149 -3.34 19.35 -6.53
C LYS A 149 -2.54 20.04 -5.41
N ASP A 150 -2.86 19.75 -4.14
CA ASP A 150 -2.14 20.32 -2.99
C ASP A 150 -0.66 19.92 -2.97
N LEU A 151 -0.37 18.66 -3.28
CA LEU A 151 0.99 18.15 -3.43
C LEU A 151 1.80 19.01 -4.42
N THR A 152 1.25 19.29 -5.59
CA THR A 152 1.92 20.12 -6.61
C THR A 152 2.06 21.58 -6.19
N ASN A 153 1.04 22.14 -5.53
CA ASN A 153 1.07 23.51 -5.01
C ASN A 153 2.16 23.71 -3.94
N LYS A 154 2.47 22.67 -3.19
CA LYS A 154 3.58 22.66 -2.20
C LYS A 154 4.96 22.43 -2.82
N GLY A 155 5.06 22.40 -4.14
CA GLY A 155 6.32 22.19 -4.86
C GLY A 155 6.84 20.76 -4.83
N LEU A 156 6.02 19.80 -4.40
CA LEU A 156 6.35 18.39 -4.50
C LEU A 156 6.09 17.89 -5.93
N HIS A 157 7.01 17.12 -6.48
CA HIS A 157 6.85 16.56 -7.81
C HIS A 157 6.18 15.18 -7.76
N PRO A 158 5.03 14.99 -8.43
CA PRO A 158 4.38 13.68 -8.51
C PRO A 158 5.35 12.64 -9.10
N SER A 159 5.45 11.50 -8.44
CA SER A 159 6.23 10.35 -8.93
C SER A 159 5.36 9.43 -9.80
N ALA A 160 5.97 8.49 -10.50
CA ALA A 160 5.24 7.45 -11.23
C ALA A 160 4.20 6.73 -10.33
N ARG A 161 4.54 6.51 -9.05
CA ARG A 161 3.62 5.94 -8.07
C ARG A 161 2.40 6.86 -7.82
N THR A 162 2.62 8.17 -7.72
CA THR A 162 1.53 9.15 -7.51
C THR A 162 0.56 9.13 -8.67
N TYR A 163 1.08 9.15 -9.91
CA TYR A 163 0.26 9.04 -11.12
C TYR A 163 -0.48 7.70 -11.18
N ASN A 164 0.20 6.57 -10.93
CA ASN A 164 -0.41 5.24 -10.95
C ASN A 164 -1.57 5.11 -9.96
N VAL A 165 -1.45 5.68 -8.77
CA VAL A 165 -2.52 5.70 -7.76
C VAL A 165 -3.72 6.51 -8.26
N MET A 166 -3.49 7.68 -8.84
CA MET A 166 -4.56 8.53 -9.40
C MET A 166 -5.23 7.89 -10.62
N ILE A 167 -4.44 7.39 -11.58
CA ILE A 167 -4.96 6.69 -12.76
C ILE A 167 -5.83 5.49 -12.32
N GLY A 168 -5.32 4.68 -11.39
CA GLY A 168 -6.08 3.55 -10.85
C GLY A 168 -7.35 3.97 -10.10
N GLY A 169 -7.34 5.12 -9.43
CA GLY A 169 -8.50 5.73 -8.79
C GLY A 169 -9.57 6.15 -9.80
N LEU A 170 -9.18 6.89 -10.82
CA LEU A 170 -10.05 7.32 -11.91
C LEU A 170 -10.68 6.13 -12.64
N CYS A 171 -9.90 5.10 -12.94
CA CYS A 171 -10.40 3.88 -13.58
C CYS A 171 -11.42 3.13 -12.71
N ARG A 172 -11.26 3.12 -11.38
CA ARG A 172 -12.23 2.50 -10.45
C ARG A 172 -13.59 3.18 -10.48
N GLU A 173 -13.60 4.50 -10.62
CA GLU A 173 -14.82 5.31 -10.71
C GLU A 173 -15.40 5.39 -12.14
N GLY A 174 -14.82 4.65 -13.09
CA GLY A 174 -15.28 4.64 -14.48
C GLY A 174 -14.87 5.88 -15.29
N LEU A 175 -14.05 6.76 -14.73
CA LEU A 175 -13.58 7.99 -15.39
C LEU A 175 -12.34 7.69 -16.25
N VAL A 176 -12.54 6.81 -17.25
CA VAL A 176 -11.46 6.28 -18.09
C VAL A 176 -10.83 7.37 -18.98
N GLY A 177 -11.63 8.33 -19.45
CA GLY A 177 -11.14 9.51 -20.18
C GLY A 177 -10.16 10.35 -19.35
N ASP A 178 -10.57 10.72 -18.12
CA ASP A 178 -9.69 11.45 -17.19
C ASP A 178 -8.40 10.66 -16.87
N ALA A 179 -8.50 9.32 -16.78
CA ALA A 179 -7.34 8.46 -16.53
C ALA A 179 -6.36 8.49 -17.71
N LYS A 180 -6.86 8.45 -18.96
CA LYS A 180 -6.08 8.58 -20.18
C LYS A 180 -5.40 9.95 -20.28
N ASP A 181 -6.14 11.01 -19.99
CA ASP A 181 -5.59 12.37 -19.98
C ASP A 181 -4.47 12.52 -18.94
N LEU A 182 -4.65 11.93 -17.75
CA LEU A 182 -3.63 11.96 -16.71
C LEU A 182 -2.39 11.14 -17.09
N PHE A 183 -2.58 10.02 -17.79
CA PHE A 183 -1.50 9.21 -18.33
C PHE A 183 -0.64 10.00 -19.35
N LEU A 184 -1.28 10.75 -20.27
CA LEU A 184 -0.59 11.59 -21.23
C LEU A 184 0.15 12.76 -20.54
N LYS A 185 -0.50 13.42 -19.60
CA LYS A 185 0.13 14.49 -18.80
C LYS A 185 1.33 14.06 -17.99
N MET A 186 1.39 12.78 -17.58
CA MET A 186 2.52 12.23 -16.85
C MET A 186 3.81 12.32 -17.69
N GLU A 187 3.75 11.98 -18.97
CA GLU A 187 4.89 12.06 -19.90
C GLU A 187 5.30 13.52 -20.13
N GLU A 188 4.33 14.41 -20.39
CA GLU A 188 4.56 15.85 -20.56
C GLU A 188 5.21 16.51 -19.34
N SER A 189 4.92 15.99 -18.13
CA SER A 189 5.48 16.47 -16.88
C SER A 189 6.88 15.93 -16.57
N GLY A 190 7.53 15.23 -17.51
CA GLY A 190 8.86 14.66 -17.33
C GLY A 190 8.90 13.40 -16.46
N CYS A 191 7.75 12.78 -16.21
CA CYS A 191 7.62 11.51 -15.49
C CYS A 191 7.08 10.43 -16.44
N PRO A 192 7.93 9.79 -17.27
CA PRO A 192 7.46 8.87 -18.31
C PRO A 192 6.72 7.67 -17.69
N PRO A 193 5.62 7.22 -18.32
CA PRO A 193 4.93 6.00 -17.95
C PRO A 193 5.87 4.79 -17.98
N ASN A 194 5.74 3.93 -16.98
CA ASN A 194 6.53 2.70 -16.87
C ASN A 194 5.64 1.45 -16.98
N ASN A 195 6.24 0.28 -16.90
CA ASN A 195 5.53 -1.00 -16.97
C ASN A 195 4.32 -1.08 -16.01
N VAL A 196 4.46 -0.57 -14.78
CA VAL A 196 3.36 -0.55 -13.80
C VAL A 196 2.24 0.39 -14.25
N THR A 197 2.58 1.55 -14.84
CA THR A 197 1.59 2.51 -15.33
C THR A 197 0.73 1.91 -16.43
N TYR A 198 1.35 1.22 -17.39
CA TYR A 198 0.64 0.53 -18.48
C TYR A 198 -0.28 -0.57 -17.94
N ASN A 199 0.19 -1.40 -17.02
CA ASN A 199 -0.65 -2.44 -16.40
C ASN A 199 -1.84 -1.84 -15.64
N VAL A 200 -1.65 -0.74 -14.89
CA VAL A 200 -2.75 -0.07 -14.17
C VAL A 200 -3.80 0.47 -15.13
N LEU A 201 -3.39 1.14 -16.22
CA LEU A 201 -4.31 1.68 -17.21
C LEU A 201 -5.03 0.56 -17.96
N LEU A 202 -4.30 -0.50 -18.36
CA LEU A 202 -4.87 -1.67 -19.03
C LEU A 202 -5.92 -2.38 -18.17
N GLN A 203 -5.65 -2.57 -16.86
CA GLN A 203 -6.64 -3.08 -15.92
C GLN A 203 -7.87 -2.17 -15.83
N GLY A 204 -7.69 -0.86 -15.92
CA GLY A 204 -8.76 0.12 -15.97
C GLY A 204 -9.63 -0.07 -17.21
N TYR A 205 -9.04 -0.15 -18.39
CA TYR A 205 -9.73 -0.38 -19.65
C TYR A 205 -10.53 -1.68 -19.63
N LEU A 206 -9.90 -2.78 -19.19
CA LEU A 206 -10.54 -4.08 -19.08
C LEU A 206 -11.77 -4.06 -18.17
N LYS A 207 -11.67 -3.45 -16.99
CA LYS A 207 -12.77 -3.37 -16.01
C LYS A 207 -13.93 -2.52 -16.51
N ASN A 208 -13.65 -1.50 -17.32
CA ASN A 208 -14.65 -0.57 -17.86
C ASN A 208 -15.08 -0.91 -19.30
N LYS A 209 -14.66 -2.06 -19.85
CA LYS A 209 -15.03 -2.57 -21.18
C LYS A 209 -14.65 -1.66 -22.35
N HIS A 210 -13.51 -0.99 -22.24
CA HIS A 210 -12.91 -0.17 -23.29
C HIS A 210 -12.01 -1.04 -24.19
N ASN A 211 -12.60 -1.98 -24.93
CA ASN A 211 -11.89 -3.04 -25.64
C ASN A 211 -10.97 -2.52 -26.77
N ASP A 212 -11.36 -1.47 -27.47
CA ASP A 212 -10.55 -0.86 -28.53
C ASP A 212 -9.25 -0.24 -27.96
N ASP A 213 -9.35 0.42 -26.78
CA ASP A 213 -8.19 0.97 -26.08
C ASP A 213 -7.28 -0.13 -25.52
N VAL A 214 -7.82 -1.33 -25.18
CA VAL A 214 -7.04 -2.48 -24.71
C VAL A 214 -6.08 -2.96 -25.80
N GLU A 215 -6.56 -3.16 -27.04
CA GLU A 215 -5.72 -3.63 -28.14
C GLU A 215 -4.61 -2.65 -28.45
N MET A 216 -4.94 -1.35 -28.53
CA MET A 216 -3.97 -0.29 -28.79
C MET A 216 -2.88 -0.25 -27.69
N LEU A 217 -3.26 -0.37 -26.42
CA LEU A 217 -2.33 -0.32 -25.30
C LEU A 217 -1.40 -1.54 -25.25
N LEU A 218 -1.90 -2.75 -25.63
CA LEU A 218 -1.10 -3.95 -25.74
C LEU A 218 -0.04 -3.83 -26.85
N HIS A 219 -0.39 -3.24 -28.00
CA HIS A 219 0.58 -2.96 -29.07
C HIS A 219 1.67 -1.99 -28.63
N GLU A 220 1.30 -0.96 -27.88
CA GLU A 220 2.26 0.00 -27.36
C GLU A 220 3.20 -0.62 -26.32
N MET A 221 2.68 -1.50 -25.46
CA MET A 221 3.50 -2.26 -24.50
C MET A 221 4.52 -3.15 -25.21
N ASP A 222 4.14 -3.84 -26.29
CA ASP A 222 5.05 -4.67 -27.10
C ASP A 222 6.16 -3.81 -27.71
N GLY A 223 5.81 -2.69 -28.31
CA GLY A 223 6.77 -1.76 -28.89
C GLY A 223 7.75 -1.15 -27.89
N ARG A 224 7.37 -1.03 -26.62
CA ARG A 224 8.21 -0.53 -25.52
C ARG A 224 8.90 -1.64 -24.71
N CYS A 225 8.77 -2.90 -25.10
CA CYS A 225 9.29 -4.07 -24.38
C CYS A 225 8.78 -4.15 -22.92
N TYR A 226 7.55 -3.74 -22.67
CA TYR A 226 6.89 -3.91 -21.39
C TYR A 226 6.23 -5.29 -21.30
N SER A 227 5.89 -5.71 -20.08
CA SER A 227 5.31 -7.03 -19.80
C SER A 227 4.03 -6.92 -19.00
N LEU A 228 3.17 -7.93 -19.12
CA LEU A 228 1.96 -8.06 -18.30
C LEU A 228 2.30 -8.54 -16.90
N ASP A 229 1.66 -7.94 -15.90
CA ASP A 229 1.66 -8.52 -14.57
C ASP A 229 0.62 -9.65 -14.45
N ALA A 230 0.75 -10.48 -13.40
CA ALA A 230 -0.14 -11.64 -13.20
C ALA A 230 -1.61 -11.23 -13.09
N THR A 231 -1.91 -10.08 -12.52
CA THR A 231 -3.30 -9.57 -12.36
C THR A 231 -3.89 -9.17 -13.71
N THR A 232 -3.13 -8.46 -14.52
CA THR A 232 -3.54 -8.02 -15.86
C THR A 232 -3.72 -9.20 -16.80
N LEU A 233 -2.77 -10.16 -16.76
CA LEU A 233 -2.87 -11.39 -17.54
C LEU A 233 -4.13 -12.17 -17.19
N ALA A 234 -4.42 -12.38 -15.90
CA ALA A 234 -5.63 -13.08 -15.46
C ALA A 234 -6.91 -12.38 -15.93
N LEU A 235 -6.95 -11.03 -15.88
CA LEU A 235 -8.10 -10.28 -16.38
C LEU A 235 -8.30 -10.44 -17.89
N LEU A 236 -7.23 -10.38 -18.69
CA LEU A 236 -7.27 -10.57 -20.14
C LEU A 236 -7.80 -11.97 -20.49
N LEU A 237 -7.22 -13.01 -19.90
CA LEU A 237 -7.62 -14.41 -20.16
C LEU A 237 -9.08 -14.65 -19.76
N ASN A 238 -9.54 -14.11 -18.63
CA ASN A 238 -10.93 -14.23 -18.20
C ASN A 238 -11.88 -13.53 -19.18
N GLN A 239 -11.53 -12.38 -19.72
CA GLN A 239 -12.38 -11.66 -20.68
C GLN A 239 -12.42 -12.35 -22.05
N ILE A 240 -11.31 -12.94 -22.50
CA ILE A 240 -11.28 -13.75 -23.72
C ILE A 240 -12.14 -15.01 -23.52
N ALA A 241 -12.00 -15.70 -22.40
CA ALA A 241 -12.80 -16.88 -22.08
C ALA A 241 -14.30 -16.57 -22.00
N ALA A 242 -14.67 -15.36 -21.57
CA ALA A 242 -16.05 -14.87 -21.54
C ALA A 242 -16.57 -14.37 -22.92
N GLY A 243 -15.74 -14.41 -23.97
CA GLY A 243 -16.09 -13.91 -25.30
C GLY A 243 -16.21 -12.38 -25.40
N LEU A 244 -15.67 -11.65 -24.44
CA LEU A 244 -15.68 -10.18 -24.39
C LEU A 244 -14.54 -9.56 -25.18
N LEU A 245 -13.47 -10.30 -25.39
CA LEU A 245 -12.31 -9.94 -26.20
C LEU A 245 -12.05 -11.02 -27.27
N HIS A 246 -11.46 -10.62 -28.40
CA HIS A 246 -11.15 -11.53 -29.48
C HIS A 246 -9.95 -12.43 -29.16
N ASN A 247 -10.05 -13.70 -29.61
CA ASN A 247 -8.96 -14.69 -29.46
C ASN A 247 -7.69 -14.29 -30.21
N THR A 248 -7.78 -13.38 -31.19
CA THR A 248 -6.61 -12.84 -31.92
C THR A 248 -5.59 -12.16 -31.02
N LEU A 249 -6.02 -11.69 -29.84
CA LEU A 249 -5.12 -11.08 -28.87
C LEU A 249 -4.21 -12.09 -28.14
N LEU A 250 -4.50 -13.40 -28.22
CA LEU A 250 -3.69 -14.43 -27.54
C LEU A 250 -2.24 -14.45 -28.01
N GLU A 251 -1.97 -14.24 -29.30
CA GLU A 251 -0.61 -14.18 -29.83
C GLU A 251 0.16 -12.99 -29.25
N MET A 252 -0.49 -11.84 -29.15
CA MET A 252 0.10 -10.63 -28.57
C MET A 252 0.33 -10.80 -27.07
N ILE A 253 -0.65 -11.31 -26.35
CA ILE A 253 -0.55 -11.60 -24.93
C ILE A 253 0.63 -12.55 -24.66
N SER A 254 0.81 -13.58 -25.47
CA SER A 254 1.92 -14.54 -25.31
C SER A 254 3.30 -13.89 -25.38
N LYS A 255 3.47 -12.83 -26.19
CA LYS A 255 4.72 -12.06 -26.29
C LYS A 255 4.98 -11.21 -25.05
N LEU A 256 3.91 -10.73 -24.40
CA LEU A 256 3.97 -9.83 -23.24
C LEU A 256 4.03 -10.56 -21.90
N VAL A 257 3.87 -11.90 -21.88
CA VAL A 257 3.97 -12.70 -20.65
C VAL A 257 5.43 -12.87 -20.25
N PRO A 258 5.84 -12.49 -19.03
CA PRO A 258 7.18 -12.77 -18.53
C PRO A 258 7.46 -14.28 -18.48
N LYS A 259 8.69 -14.71 -18.86
CA LYS A 259 9.09 -16.12 -18.83
C LYS A 259 8.88 -16.77 -17.45
N GLU A 260 9.05 -16.01 -16.39
CA GLU A 260 8.85 -16.45 -15.00
C GLU A 260 7.41 -16.87 -14.68
N LEU A 261 6.41 -16.33 -15.42
CA LEU A 261 5.01 -16.73 -15.29
C LEU A 261 4.63 -17.92 -16.18
N MET A 262 5.46 -18.26 -17.17
CA MET A 262 5.26 -19.44 -18.03
C MET A 262 5.77 -20.73 -17.38
N ASP A 263 6.78 -20.64 -16.50
CA ASP A 263 7.47 -21.77 -15.87
C ASP A 263 6.92 -22.11 -14.48
N SER A 264 5.81 -21.49 -14.05
CA SER A 264 5.16 -21.84 -12.77
C SER A 264 4.26 -23.06 -12.97
N PRO A 265 4.53 -24.20 -12.24
CA PRO A 265 3.79 -25.45 -12.35
C PRO A 265 2.33 -25.34 -11.87
#